data_0265bd0b195c6e1374765a10846e4d3f
#
_entry.id   0265bd0b195c6e1374765a10846e4d3f
#
_cell.length_a   1.000
_cell.length_b   1.000
_cell.length_c   1.000
_cell.angle_alpha   90.00
_cell.angle_beta   90.00
_cell.angle_gamma   90.00
#
_symmetry.space_group_name_H-M   'P 1'
#
loop_
_entity.id
_entity.type
_entity.pdbx_description
1 polymer ?
#
loop_
_entity_poly.entity_id
_entity_poly.type
_entity_poly.pdbx_seq_one_letter_code
_entity_poly.pdbx_strand_id
1 'polypeptide(L)'
;KVVDLTGINDAMVADAPTPEEAIRAFKEFCGDNILVAHNAHSFDMLFIRKAGDKAGVDFSNTYIDTLPMAQALFPGLHNYKLDTINKHLEIQPFNHHRAVDDAMALARIYEVMLTDLEEKDIHTVESINTGLGGNKEVLKKKYYHLIILVQNQVGLKNLYRIVSAAHTQYFFKKPRVPRSLLNKYREGLLLSPACEAGELYRAIVAGQPYEQLLRIADYYDYLEVQPLGNNEFMVRNGQVDSIEAIKNFNRTIIQLGEELHIPVVATGDVHFQEPEDRIYRAVLQAGNGFKDADNQAPLFYRTTPDMLEQFSYLPQEKAFEICVTNPNKIAATIDNNLRAIPKGTYPPSIEGAEDQLRSGTWQHARRDYGNPLPDVLQKRLKKELDSICGHGYAVLYVIAVKLVAFSNAGGYQVG
;
A
#
# COMPACT_ATOMS: atom_id res chain seq x y z
N LYS A 1 20.70 -26.50 -24.04
CA LYS A 1 20.20 -26.20 -22.69
C LYS A 1 18.70 -25.93 -22.64
N VAL A 2 18.13 -25.13 -23.57
CA VAL A 2 16.68 -24.90 -23.68
C VAL A 2 16.00 -26.18 -24.16
N VAL A 3 16.51 -26.79 -25.24
CA VAL A 3 15.99 -28.04 -25.80
C VAL A 3 16.01 -29.17 -24.75
N ASP A 4 17.10 -29.28 -23.96
CA ASP A 4 17.24 -30.31 -22.93
C ASP A 4 16.23 -30.13 -21.79
N LEU A 5 15.81 -28.89 -21.54
CA LEU A 5 14.88 -28.55 -20.46
C LEU A 5 13.42 -28.67 -20.89
N THR A 6 13.08 -28.17 -22.09
CA THR A 6 11.69 -28.04 -22.55
C THR A 6 11.28 -29.06 -23.59
N GLY A 7 12.25 -29.73 -24.20
CA GLY A 7 12.06 -30.62 -25.38
C GLY A 7 11.69 -29.85 -26.67
N ILE A 8 11.69 -28.51 -26.67
CA ILE A 8 11.34 -27.68 -27.84
C ILE A 8 12.59 -27.41 -28.63
N ASN A 9 12.60 -27.78 -29.93
CA ASN A 9 13.68 -27.52 -30.86
C ASN A 9 13.25 -26.55 -31.98
N ASP A 10 14.23 -26.07 -32.74
CA ASP A 10 14.01 -25.05 -33.78
C ASP A 10 12.99 -25.48 -34.84
N ALA A 11 12.94 -26.78 -35.19
CA ALA A 11 11.97 -27.29 -36.14
C ALA A 11 10.52 -27.23 -35.64
N MET A 12 10.32 -27.34 -34.36
CA MET A 12 8.99 -27.24 -33.74
C MET A 12 8.43 -25.83 -33.72
N VAL A 13 9.27 -24.80 -33.83
CA VAL A 13 8.88 -23.39 -33.77
C VAL A 13 9.05 -22.67 -35.09
N ALA A 14 9.45 -23.38 -36.16
CA ALA A 14 9.70 -22.79 -37.50
C ALA A 14 8.47 -22.06 -38.05
N ASP A 15 7.28 -22.59 -37.83
CA ASP A 15 6.01 -22.03 -38.31
C ASP A 15 5.19 -21.39 -37.14
N ALA A 16 5.82 -21.15 -35.98
CA ALA A 16 5.15 -20.53 -34.84
C ALA A 16 4.91 -19.02 -35.11
N PRO A 17 3.81 -18.45 -34.56
CA PRO A 17 3.57 -17.02 -34.68
C PRO A 17 4.67 -16.22 -33.98
N THR A 18 4.90 -14.99 -34.43
CA THR A 18 5.81 -14.07 -33.77
C THR A 18 5.33 -13.76 -32.33
N PRO A 19 6.21 -13.33 -31.44
CA PRO A 19 5.79 -12.96 -30.08
C PRO A 19 4.67 -11.91 -30.04
N GLU A 20 4.69 -10.95 -30.97
CA GLU A 20 3.67 -9.91 -31.10
C GLU A 20 2.31 -10.47 -31.57
N GLU A 21 2.32 -11.42 -32.52
CA GLU A 21 1.11 -12.11 -32.96
C GLU A 21 0.55 -13.01 -31.86
N ALA A 22 1.43 -13.76 -31.20
CA ALA A 22 1.04 -14.65 -30.12
C ALA A 22 0.41 -13.90 -28.94
N ILE A 23 0.97 -12.75 -28.55
CA ILE A 23 0.44 -11.97 -27.43
C ILE A 23 -0.90 -11.31 -27.75
N ARG A 24 -1.12 -10.89 -29.01
CA ARG A 24 -2.43 -10.39 -29.47
C ARG A 24 -3.49 -11.47 -29.45
N ALA A 25 -3.18 -12.64 -29.98
CA ALA A 25 -4.09 -13.79 -29.95
C ALA A 25 -4.38 -14.24 -28.49
N PHE A 26 -3.39 -14.19 -27.63
CA PHE A 26 -3.57 -14.49 -26.21
C PHE A 26 -4.49 -13.46 -25.51
N LYS A 27 -4.37 -12.16 -25.81
CA LYS A 27 -5.30 -11.16 -25.28
C LYS A 27 -6.73 -11.37 -25.77
N GLU A 28 -6.90 -11.68 -27.05
CA GLU A 28 -8.21 -12.01 -27.62
C GLU A 28 -8.83 -13.23 -26.93
N PHE A 29 -8.04 -14.28 -26.71
CA PHE A 29 -8.47 -15.48 -25.97
C PHE A 29 -8.85 -15.17 -24.53
N CYS A 30 -8.05 -14.37 -23.82
CA CYS A 30 -8.30 -14.02 -22.41
C CYS A 30 -9.49 -13.08 -22.25
N GLY A 31 -9.73 -12.16 -23.19
CA GLY A 31 -10.71 -11.08 -23.02
C GLY A 31 -10.46 -10.32 -21.71
N ASP A 32 -11.52 -10.14 -20.92
CA ASP A 32 -11.48 -9.49 -19.60
C ASP A 32 -11.51 -10.50 -18.44
N ASN A 33 -11.28 -11.78 -18.74
CA ASN A 33 -11.29 -12.82 -17.70
C ASN A 33 -10.15 -12.65 -16.71
N ILE A 34 -10.33 -13.23 -15.51
CA ILE A 34 -9.31 -13.29 -14.48
C ILE A 34 -8.25 -14.31 -14.91
N LEU A 35 -7.00 -13.90 -14.88
CA LEU A 35 -5.87 -14.78 -15.19
C LEU A 35 -5.41 -15.48 -13.90
N VAL A 36 -5.07 -16.77 -14.01
CA VAL A 36 -4.55 -17.55 -12.89
C VAL A 36 -3.19 -18.11 -13.27
N ALA A 37 -2.17 -17.81 -12.46
CA ALA A 37 -0.84 -18.37 -12.66
C ALA A 37 -0.12 -18.63 -11.34
N HIS A 38 0.92 -19.44 -11.36
CA HIS A 38 1.71 -19.78 -10.19
C HIS A 38 3.00 -18.95 -10.14
N ASN A 39 3.16 -18.12 -9.11
CA ASN A 39 4.17 -17.06 -9.05
C ASN A 39 3.92 -15.96 -10.11
N ALA A 40 2.64 -15.74 -10.39
CA ALA A 40 2.16 -14.83 -11.42
C ALA A 40 2.76 -13.43 -11.33
N HIS A 41 2.79 -12.88 -10.12
CA HIS A 41 3.26 -11.52 -9.85
C HIS A 41 4.73 -11.33 -10.24
N SER A 42 5.58 -12.32 -9.96
CA SER A 42 7.02 -12.22 -10.16
C SER A 42 7.50 -12.82 -11.48
N PHE A 43 6.63 -13.48 -12.23
CA PHE A 43 7.01 -14.15 -13.47
C PHE A 43 6.00 -13.90 -14.62
N ASP A 44 4.88 -14.61 -14.67
CA ASP A 44 4.00 -14.64 -15.84
C ASP A 44 3.49 -13.25 -16.25
N MET A 45 2.97 -12.49 -15.27
CA MET A 45 2.40 -11.16 -15.55
C MET A 45 3.43 -10.14 -16.00
N LEU A 46 4.68 -10.29 -15.61
CA LEU A 46 5.76 -9.42 -16.06
C LEU A 46 6.07 -9.67 -17.55
N PHE A 47 6.14 -10.95 -17.96
CA PHE A 47 6.38 -11.31 -19.37
C PHE A 47 5.21 -10.91 -20.26
N ILE A 48 3.98 -11.19 -19.83
CA ILE A 48 2.75 -10.89 -20.57
C ILE A 48 2.62 -9.38 -20.79
N ARG A 49 2.79 -8.57 -19.75
CA ARG A 49 2.70 -7.11 -19.84
C ARG A 49 3.80 -6.53 -20.73
N LYS A 50 5.05 -6.94 -20.54
CA LYS A 50 6.17 -6.49 -21.39
C LYS A 50 5.98 -6.87 -22.87
N ALA A 51 5.44 -8.04 -23.15
CA ALA A 51 5.13 -8.45 -24.52
C ALA A 51 3.93 -7.67 -25.07
N GLY A 52 2.92 -7.42 -24.23
CA GLY A 52 1.76 -6.58 -24.55
C GLY A 52 2.17 -5.16 -24.90
N ASP A 53 3.01 -4.51 -24.10
CA ASP A 53 3.52 -3.16 -24.34
C ASP A 53 4.21 -3.05 -25.70
N LYS A 54 5.07 -4.04 -26.04
CA LYS A 54 5.72 -4.10 -27.35
C LYS A 54 4.74 -4.26 -28.52
N ALA A 55 3.66 -5.00 -28.30
CA ALA A 55 2.63 -5.25 -29.28
C ALA A 55 1.52 -4.19 -29.30
N GLY A 56 1.55 -3.19 -28.39
CA GLY A 56 0.50 -2.20 -28.22
C GLY A 56 -0.81 -2.80 -27.70
N VAL A 57 -0.73 -3.80 -26.82
CA VAL A 57 -1.88 -4.51 -26.23
C VAL A 57 -1.83 -4.37 -24.71
N ASP A 58 -2.92 -3.86 -24.12
CA ASP A 58 -3.04 -3.71 -22.66
C ASP A 58 -3.48 -5.01 -21.97
N PHE A 59 -2.72 -5.41 -20.95
CA PHE A 59 -3.05 -6.51 -20.05
C PHE A 59 -3.33 -6.00 -18.64
N SER A 60 -4.39 -5.21 -18.51
CA SER A 60 -4.95 -4.75 -17.22
C SER A 60 -5.80 -5.81 -16.50
N ASN A 61 -5.88 -7.03 -17.04
CA ASN A 61 -6.64 -8.11 -16.44
C ASN A 61 -6.31 -8.32 -14.96
N THR A 62 -7.34 -8.50 -14.15
CA THR A 62 -7.19 -9.02 -12.79
C THR A 62 -6.55 -10.41 -12.84
N TYR A 63 -5.65 -10.70 -11.92
CA TYR A 63 -5.03 -12.01 -11.85
C TYR A 63 -4.95 -12.55 -10.43
N ILE A 64 -4.92 -13.86 -10.33
CA ILE A 64 -4.75 -14.62 -9.09
C ILE A 64 -3.38 -15.30 -9.14
N ASP A 65 -2.56 -15.06 -8.11
CA ASP A 65 -1.29 -15.75 -7.90
C ASP A 65 -1.49 -16.91 -6.92
N THR A 66 -1.39 -18.14 -7.43
CA THR A 66 -1.62 -19.34 -6.62
C THR A 66 -0.47 -19.66 -5.66
N LEU A 67 0.72 -19.05 -5.80
CA LEU A 67 1.83 -19.27 -4.89
C LEU A 67 1.52 -18.75 -3.46
N PRO A 68 1.11 -17.48 -3.26
CA PRO A 68 0.70 -17.03 -1.93
C PRO A 68 -0.57 -17.73 -1.42
N MET A 69 -1.48 -18.14 -2.30
CA MET A 69 -2.65 -18.95 -1.91
C MET A 69 -2.21 -20.29 -1.34
N ALA A 70 -1.32 -21.02 -2.02
CA ALA A 70 -0.79 -22.28 -1.55
C ALA A 70 -0.09 -22.15 -0.20
N GLN A 71 0.68 -21.06 -0.01
CA GLN A 71 1.33 -20.78 1.27
C GLN A 71 0.35 -20.57 2.42
N ALA A 72 -0.82 -20.04 2.13
CA ALA A 72 -1.86 -19.80 3.12
C ALA A 72 -2.74 -21.04 3.38
N LEU A 73 -3.10 -21.77 2.33
CA LEU A 73 -3.95 -22.96 2.42
C LEU A 73 -3.20 -24.19 2.93
N PHE A 74 -1.95 -24.37 2.52
CA PHE A 74 -1.13 -25.55 2.85
C PHE A 74 0.13 -25.17 3.66
N PRO A 75 0.00 -24.61 4.88
CA PRO A 75 1.15 -24.18 5.66
C PRO A 75 2.03 -25.37 6.04
N GLY A 76 3.35 -25.19 5.99
CA GLY A 76 4.32 -26.20 6.45
C GLY A 76 4.97 -27.02 5.35
N LEU A 77 4.66 -26.82 4.08
CA LEU A 77 5.39 -27.44 2.98
C LEU A 77 6.84 -26.92 2.94
N HIS A 78 7.80 -27.81 2.64
CA HIS A 78 9.22 -27.41 2.56
C HIS A 78 9.53 -26.43 1.41
N ASN A 79 8.74 -26.45 0.34
CA ASN A 79 8.66 -25.45 -0.70
C ASN A 79 7.27 -25.48 -1.37
N TYR A 80 6.99 -24.49 -2.23
CA TYR A 80 5.70 -24.31 -2.88
C TYR A 80 5.83 -24.36 -4.42
N LYS A 81 6.71 -25.21 -4.95
CA LYS A 81 6.75 -25.52 -6.39
C LYS A 81 5.50 -26.32 -6.76
N LEU A 82 5.06 -26.21 -8.03
CA LEU A 82 3.88 -26.96 -8.54
C LEU A 82 3.96 -28.45 -8.22
N ASP A 83 5.13 -29.07 -8.38
CA ASP A 83 5.37 -30.46 -8.02
C ASP A 83 5.08 -30.79 -6.56
N THR A 84 5.56 -29.94 -5.67
CA THR A 84 5.41 -30.17 -4.24
C THR A 84 3.94 -30.06 -3.85
N ILE A 85 3.23 -29.09 -4.41
CA ILE A 85 1.80 -28.91 -4.18
C ILE A 85 1.03 -30.08 -4.80
N ASN A 86 1.35 -30.46 -6.02
CA ASN A 86 0.72 -31.55 -6.73
C ASN A 86 0.83 -32.89 -5.96
N LYS A 87 2.02 -33.17 -5.42
CA LYS A 87 2.25 -34.33 -4.55
C LYS A 87 1.49 -34.25 -3.24
N HIS A 88 1.43 -33.08 -2.64
CA HIS A 88 0.70 -32.86 -1.38
C HIS A 88 -0.80 -33.10 -1.54
N LEU A 89 -1.35 -32.70 -2.69
CA LEU A 89 -2.77 -32.85 -3.02
C LEU A 89 -3.09 -34.20 -3.70
N GLU A 90 -2.11 -35.10 -3.83
CA GLU A 90 -2.24 -36.41 -4.46
C GLU A 90 -2.81 -36.37 -5.89
N ILE A 91 -2.53 -35.27 -6.61
CA ILE A 91 -2.94 -35.09 -8.00
C ILE A 91 -1.96 -35.89 -8.90
N GLN A 92 -2.46 -36.40 -10.04
CA GLN A 92 -1.65 -37.20 -10.95
C GLN A 92 -0.38 -36.47 -11.41
N PRO A 93 0.76 -37.19 -11.55
CA PRO A 93 2.02 -36.63 -12.07
C PRO A 93 1.85 -36.01 -13.47
N PHE A 94 2.60 -34.98 -13.77
CA PHE A 94 2.62 -34.30 -15.08
C PHE A 94 4.07 -34.10 -15.56
N ASN A 95 4.23 -33.86 -16.87
CA ASN A 95 5.55 -33.61 -17.45
C ASN A 95 5.94 -32.16 -17.26
N HIS A 96 6.97 -31.92 -16.42
CA HIS A 96 7.48 -30.58 -16.18
C HIS A 96 8.12 -29.92 -17.40
N HIS A 97 8.08 -28.58 -17.39
CA HIS A 97 8.69 -27.69 -18.37
C HIS A 97 8.03 -27.71 -19.77
N ARG A 98 6.81 -28.24 -19.85
CA ARG A 98 5.91 -28.00 -20.96
C ARG A 98 4.77 -27.10 -20.49
N ALA A 99 4.65 -25.92 -21.09
CA ALA A 99 3.70 -24.87 -20.64
C ALA A 99 2.25 -25.38 -20.55
N VAL A 100 1.83 -26.28 -21.46
CA VAL A 100 0.48 -26.87 -21.45
C VAL A 100 0.31 -27.80 -20.25
N ASP A 101 1.30 -28.66 -19.97
CA ASP A 101 1.24 -29.62 -18.87
C ASP A 101 1.30 -28.89 -17.51
N ASP A 102 2.15 -27.85 -17.40
CA ASP A 102 2.21 -26.98 -16.22
C ASP A 102 0.90 -26.23 -16.00
N ALA A 103 0.27 -25.71 -17.07
CA ALA A 103 -1.02 -25.03 -16.99
C ALA A 103 -2.16 -25.97 -16.58
N MET A 104 -2.17 -27.20 -17.10
CA MET A 104 -3.15 -28.22 -16.74
C MET A 104 -2.99 -28.68 -15.29
N ALA A 105 -1.76 -28.83 -14.81
CA ALA A 105 -1.47 -29.15 -13.42
C ALA A 105 -1.94 -28.02 -12.49
N LEU A 106 -1.65 -26.79 -12.87
CA LEU A 106 -2.09 -25.60 -12.15
C LEU A 106 -3.63 -25.51 -12.08
N ALA A 107 -4.33 -25.78 -13.19
CA ALA A 107 -5.79 -25.76 -13.21
C ALA A 107 -6.38 -26.73 -12.17
N ARG A 108 -5.87 -27.95 -12.12
CA ARG A 108 -6.31 -28.97 -11.13
C ARG A 108 -5.99 -28.57 -9.68
N ILE A 109 -4.79 -28.02 -9.46
CA ILE A 109 -4.41 -27.50 -8.13
C ILE A 109 -5.36 -26.35 -7.74
N TYR A 110 -5.69 -25.47 -8.68
CA TYR A 110 -6.56 -24.33 -8.43
C TYR A 110 -8.01 -24.76 -8.13
N GLU A 111 -8.51 -25.80 -8.79
CA GLU A 111 -9.82 -26.40 -8.47
C GLU A 111 -9.89 -26.87 -7.02
N VAL A 112 -8.84 -27.55 -6.53
CA VAL A 112 -8.78 -27.96 -5.11
C VAL A 112 -8.72 -26.73 -4.20
N MET A 113 -7.91 -25.72 -4.55
CA MET A 113 -7.84 -24.47 -3.78
C MET A 113 -9.17 -23.73 -3.72
N LEU A 114 -9.99 -23.79 -4.77
CA LEU A 114 -11.34 -23.21 -4.77
C LEU A 114 -12.24 -23.90 -3.75
N THR A 115 -12.19 -25.22 -3.67
CA THR A 115 -12.93 -25.98 -2.65
C THR A 115 -12.51 -25.58 -1.24
N ASP A 116 -11.19 -25.47 -0.99
CA ASP A 116 -10.67 -25.03 0.31
C ASP A 116 -11.06 -23.59 0.66
N LEU A 117 -11.21 -22.72 -0.36
CA LEU A 117 -11.71 -21.35 -0.16
C LEU A 117 -13.21 -21.34 0.19
N GLU A 118 -14.01 -22.16 -0.48
CA GLU A 118 -15.45 -22.31 -0.19
C GLU A 118 -15.67 -22.80 1.24
N GLU A 119 -14.89 -23.80 1.70
CA GLU A 119 -14.94 -24.27 3.09
C GLU A 119 -14.58 -23.19 4.13
N LYS A 120 -13.86 -22.15 3.71
CA LYS A 120 -13.48 -20.99 4.53
C LYS A 120 -14.42 -19.77 4.35
N ASP A 121 -15.56 -19.95 3.67
CA ASP A 121 -16.52 -18.89 3.36
C ASP A 121 -15.90 -17.74 2.55
N ILE A 122 -14.96 -18.06 1.63
CA ILE A 122 -14.27 -17.11 0.74
C ILE A 122 -14.79 -17.33 -0.69
N HIS A 123 -15.71 -16.49 -1.14
CA HIS A 123 -16.43 -16.69 -2.41
C HIS A 123 -16.12 -15.63 -3.50
N THR A 124 -15.34 -14.60 -3.20
CA THR A 124 -15.02 -13.55 -4.17
C THR A 124 -13.51 -13.29 -4.23
N VAL A 125 -13.04 -12.81 -5.39
CA VAL A 125 -11.62 -12.46 -5.58
C VAL A 125 -11.17 -11.41 -4.56
N GLU A 126 -12.03 -10.44 -4.23
CA GLU A 126 -11.75 -9.43 -3.23
C GLU A 126 -11.58 -10.03 -1.83
N SER A 127 -12.33 -11.09 -1.51
CA SER A 127 -12.28 -11.74 -0.21
C SER A 127 -11.09 -12.70 -0.04
N ILE A 128 -10.43 -13.12 -1.12
CA ILE A 128 -9.25 -14.02 -1.02
C ILE A 128 -8.15 -13.39 -0.14
N ASN A 129 -7.80 -12.13 -0.39
CA ASN A 129 -6.73 -11.46 0.35
C ASN A 129 -7.08 -11.25 1.84
N THR A 130 -8.34 -10.99 2.15
CA THR A 130 -8.83 -10.78 3.53
C THR A 130 -9.06 -12.09 4.24
N GLY A 131 -9.66 -13.06 3.58
CA GLY A 131 -10.00 -14.38 4.15
C GLY A 131 -8.77 -15.24 4.40
N LEU A 132 -7.80 -15.25 3.49
CA LEU A 132 -6.52 -15.97 3.67
C LEU A 132 -5.48 -15.16 4.46
N GLY A 133 -5.59 -13.84 4.52
CA GLY A 133 -4.65 -12.94 5.21
C GLY A 133 -4.62 -13.10 6.73
N GLY A 134 -5.56 -13.84 7.32
CA GLY A 134 -5.58 -14.19 8.74
C GLY A 134 -4.51 -15.20 9.17
N ASN A 135 -3.79 -15.82 8.25
CA ASN A 135 -2.71 -16.73 8.56
C ASN A 135 -1.47 -15.98 9.06
N LYS A 136 -1.07 -16.22 10.30
CA LYS A 136 0.08 -15.56 10.96
C LYS A 136 1.40 -15.66 10.18
N GLU A 137 1.57 -16.64 9.31
CA GLU A 137 2.78 -16.79 8.48
C GLU A 137 2.81 -15.83 7.29
N VAL A 138 1.66 -15.56 6.66
CA VAL A 138 1.54 -14.54 5.62
C VAL A 138 1.79 -13.15 6.22
N LEU A 139 1.36 -12.94 7.45
CA LEU A 139 1.57 -11.70 8.20
C LEU A 139 3.03 -11.49 8.64
N LYS A 140 3.86 -12.53 8.68
CA LYS A 140 5.31 -12.44 8.93
C LYS A 140 6.11 -11.98 7.71
N LYS A 141 5.51 -11.90 6.51
CA LYS A 141 6.21 -11.43 5.30
C LYS A 141 6.82 -10.05 5.52
N LYS A 142 7.98 -9.83 4.92
CA LYS A 142 8.69 -8.55 4.91
C LYS A 142 7.74 -7.46 4.40
N TYR A 143 7.76 -6.33 5.07
CA TYR A 143 7.13 -5.10 4.62
C TYR A 143 8.20 -4.05 4.36
N TYR A 144 7.88 -3.08 3.53
CA TYR A 144 8.77 -2.01 3.13
C TYR A 144 8.14 -0.67 3.43
N HIS A 145 8.95 0.36 3.58
CA HIS A 145 8.46 1.71 3.59
C HIS A 145 7.98 2.12 2.19
N LEU A 146 6.97 2.96 2.16
CA LEU A 146 6.39 3.51 0.94
C LEU A 146 5.98 4.95 1.22
N ILE A 147 6.28 5.86 0.28
CA ILE A 147 5.76 7.22 0.31
C ILE A 147 4.62 7.32 -0.70
N ILE A 148 3.56 7.99 -0.29
CA ILE A 148 2.40 8.30 -1.13
C ILE A 148 2.20 9.81 -1.09
N LEU A 149 2.35 10.48 -2.24
CA LEU A 149 1.97 11.88 -2.41
C LEU A 149 0.61 11.98 -3.08
N VAL A 150 -0.19 12.92 -2.63
CA VAL A 150 -1.53 13.17 -3.16
C VAL A 150 -1.49 14.31 -4.14
N GLN A 151 -1.89 14.08 -5.39
CA GLN A 151 -1.87 15.10 -6.44
C GLN A 151 -3.16 15.94 -6.50
N ASN A 152 -4.31 15.31 -6.23
CA ASN A 152 -5.62 15.94 -6.42
C ASN A 152 -6.68 15.38 -5.47
N GLN A 153 -7.90 15.87 -5.57
CA GLN A 153 -9.01 15.46 -4.69
C GLN A 153 -9.39 13.97 -4.83
N VAL A 154 -9.20 13.38 -6.01
CA VAL A 154 -9.43 11.93 -6.22
C VAL A 154 -8.38 11.13 -5.43
N GLY A 155 -7.11 11.53 -5.56
CA GLY A 155 -6.01 10.92 -4.81
C GLY A 155 -6.19 11.05 -3.30
N LEU A 156 -6.67 12.20 -2.80
CA LEU A 156 -6.95 12.37 -1.37
C LEU A 156 -7.99 11.37 -0.86
N LYS A 157 -9.08 11.19 -1.60
CA LYS A 157 -10.11 10.19 -1.27
C LYS A 157 -9.55 8.76 -1.32
N ASN A 158 -8.70 8.48 -2.31
CA ASN A 158 -8.06 7.18 -2.46
C ASN A 158 -7.05 6.91 -1.33
N LEU A 159 -6.27 7.91 -0.91
CA LEU A 159 -5.39 7.79 0.25
C LEU A 159 -6.19 7.45 1.52
N TYR A 160 -7.31 8.10 1.77
CA TYR A 160 -8.16 7.77 2.93
C TYR A 160 -8.66 6.33 2.91
N ARG A 161 -9.03 5.80 1.74
CA ARG A 161 -9.43 4.40 1.58
C ARG A 161 -8.28 3.44 1.87
N ILE A 162 -7.08 3.76 1.36
CA ILE A 162 -5.86 2.97 1.59
C ILE A 162 -5.53 2.96 3.09
N VAL A 163 -5.48 4.12 3.73
CA VAL A 163 -5.14 4.24 5.17
C VAL A 163 -6.19 3.54 6.03
N SER A 164 -7.48 3.70 5.72
CA SER A 164 -8.56 3.02 6.45
C SER A 164 -8.42 1.50 6.35
N ALA A 165 -8.23 0.98 5.14
CA ALA A 165 -8.05 -0.46 4.94
C ALA A 165 -6.77 -0.98 5.63
N ALA A 166 -5.67 -0.20 5.60
CA ALA A 166 -4.42 -0.56 6.28
C ALA A 166 -4.60 -0.73 7.80
N HIS A 167 -5.50 0.05 8.42
CA HIS A 167 -5.76 -0.01 9.85
C HIS A 167 -6.86 -1.02 10.25
N THR A 168 -7.84 -1.27 9.37
CA THR A 168 -8.99 -2.11 9.69
C THR A 168 -8.89 -3.53 9.15
N GLN A 169 -8.27 -3.70 7.96
CA GLN A 169 -8.22 -5.00 7.26
C GLN A 169 -6.82 -5.60 7.24
N TYR A 170 -5.78 -4.76 7.12
CA TYR A 170 -4.39 -5.22 6.91
C TYR A 170 -3.46 -4.89 8.07
N PHE A 171 -4.00 -4.59 9.25
CA PHE A 171 -3.21 -4.27 10.43
C PHE A 171 -2.56 -5.52 11.04
N PHE A 172 -1.23 -5.53 11.11
CA PHE A 172 -0.48 -6.51 11.89
C PHE A 172 0.74 -5.84 12.52
N LYS A 173 0.68 -5.56 13.81
CA LYS A 173 1.67 -4.78 14.57
C LYS A 173 1.81 -3.32 14.08
N LYS A 174 1.64 -3.10 12.78
CA LYS A 174 1.66 -1.81 12.06
C LYS A 174 0.62 -1.87 10.95
N PRO A 175 0.09 -0.71 10.51
CA PRO A 175 -0.73 -0.66 9.31
C PRO A 175 0.11 -1.07 8.09
N ARG A 176 -0.44 -1.93 7.24
CA ARG A 176 0.21 -2.45 6.02
C ARG A 176 -0.69 -2.25 4.83
N VAL A 177 -0.09 -2.14 3.67
CA VAL A 177 -0.81 -1.93 2.42
C VAL A 177 -0.33 -2.94 1.38
N PRO A 178 -1.18 -3.86 0.92
CA PRO A 178 -0.83 -4.74 -0.18
C PRO A 178 -0.80 -3.98 -1.52
N ARG A 179 0.04 -4.42 -2.46
CA ARG A 179 0.13 -3.80 -3.81
C ARG A 179 -1.22 -3.81 -4.55
N SER A 180 -2.02 -4.85 -4.38
CA SER A 180 -3.36 -4.92 -4.98
C SER A 180 -4.26 -3.75 -4.56
N LEU A 181 -4.20 -3.36 -3.29
CA LEU A 181 -4.95 -2.20 -2.80
C LEU A 181 -4.39 -0.88 -3.35
N LEU A 182 -3.06 -0.75 -3.43
CA LEU A 182 -2.40 0.41 -4.05
C LEU A 182 -2.82 0.55 -5.52
N ASN A 183 -2.78 -0.54 -6.29
CA ASN A 183 -3.17 -0.53 -7.70
C ASN A 183 -4.65 -0.16 -7.88
N LYS A 184 -5.54 -0.68 -7.02
CA LYS A 184 -6.97 -0.35 -7.04
C LYS A 184 -7.27 1.14 -6.83
N TYR A 185 -6.45 1.81 -6.03
CA TYR A 185 -6.65 3.21 -5.63
C TYR A 185 -5.48 4.11 -6.07
N ARG A 186 -4.80 3.78 -7.17
CA ARG A 186 -3.61 4.48 -7.66
C ARG A 186 -3.90 5.89 -8.20
N GLU A 187 -5.08 6.10 -8.75
CA GLU A 187 -5.44 7.36 -9.39
C GLU A 187 -5.28 8.57 -8.46
N GLY A 188 -4.59 9.61 -8.95
CA GLY A 188 -4.30 10.84 -8.22
C GLY A 188 -3.25 10.71 -7.12
N LEU A 189 -2.49 9.61 -7.11
CA LEU A 189 -1.40 9.36 -6.17
C LEU A 189 -0.07 9.21 -6.92
N LEU A 190 1.00 9.69 -6.30
CA LEU A 190 2.39 9.39 -6.69
C LEU A 190 3.01 8.51 -5.61
N LEU A 191 3.66 7.43 -6.03
CA LEU A 191 4.32 6.48 -5.15
C LEU A 191 5.84 6.57 -5.30
N SER A 192 6.56 6.45 -4.16
CA SER A 192 8.02 6.31 -4.13
C SER A 192 8.42 5.14 -3.24
N PRO A 193 9.55 4.46 -3.57
CA PRO A 193 10.08 3.36 -2.76
C PRO A 193 10.64 3.80 -1.40
N ALA A 194 10.55 5.08 -1.05
CA ALA A 194 11.02 5.67 0.19
C ALA A 194 12.54 5.53 0.43
N CYS A 195 12.94 5.42 1.71
CA CYS A 195 14.31 5.42 2.21
C CYS A 195 14.99 4.03 2.13
N GLU A 196 16.05 3.81 2.92
CA GLU A 196 16.77 2.54 3.04
C GLU A 196 15.89 1.37 3.52
N ALA A 197 14.78 1.66 4.17
CA ALA A 197 13.78 0.67 4.57
C ALA A 197 12.78 0.33 3.44
N GLY A 198 12.89 0.99 2.30
CA GLY A 198 12.07 0.75 1.10
C GLY A 198 12.48 -0.48 0.32
N GLU A 199 11.61 -0.89 -0.60
CA GLU A 199 11.82 -2.11 -1.38
C GLU A 199 13.03 -2.01 -2.30
N LEU A 200 13.16 -0.91 -3.04
CA LEU A 200 14.25 -0.73 -4.02
C LEU A 200 15.62 -0.70 -3.33
N TYR A 201 15.77 0.13 -2.31
CA TYR A 201 17.05 0.25 -1.60
C TYR A 201 17.47 -1.08 -0.98
N ARG A 202 16.55 -1.81 -0.34
CA ARG A 202 16.84 -3.14 0.21
C ARG A 202 17.18 -4.17 -0.85
N ALA A 203 16.61 -4.09 -2.04
CA ALA A 203 16.96 -4.96 -3.15
C ALA A 203 18.39 -4.69 -3.65
N ILE A 204 18.81 -3.41 -3.70
CA ILE A 204 20.17 -3.00 -4.05
C ILE A 204 21.17 -3.53 -3.01
N VAL A 205 20.92 -3.30 -1.73
CA VAL A 205 21.78 -3.80 -0.63
C VAL A 205 21.88 -5.32 -0.64
N ALA A 206 20.82 -6.02 -1.01
CA ALA A 206 20.82 -7.48 -1.14
C ALA A 206 21.52 -8.00 -2.42
N GLY A 207 22.08 -7.12 -3.26
CA GLY A 207 22.78 -7.49 -4.48
C GLY A 207 21.87 -8.14 -5.53
N GLN A 208 20.60 -7.75 -5.60
CA GLN A 208 19.68 -8.29 -6.60
C GLN A 208 20.15 -7.94 -8.03
N PRO A 209 19.91 -8.81 -9.03
CA PRO A 209 20.26 -8.54 -10.43
C PRO A 209 19.65 -7.21 -10.91
N TYR A 210 20.38 -6.48 -11.75
CA TYR A 210 20.00 -5.16 -12.25
C TYR A 210 18.60 -5.17 -12.91
N GLU A 211 18.27 -6.19 -13.69
CA GLU A 211 16.93 -6.36 -14.28
C GLU A 211 15.82 -6.47 -13.22
N GLN A 212 16.12 -7.04 -12.06
CA GLN A 212 15.17 -7.09 -10.95
C GLN A 212 15.00 -5.71 -10.31
N LEU A 213 16.07 -4.93 -10.23
CA LEU A 213 16.02 -3.55 -9.74
C LEU A 213 15.18 -2.67 -10.68
N LEU A 214 15.37 -2.81 -12.02
CA LEU A 214 14.52 -2.13 -13.00
C LEU A 214 13.04 -2.44 -12.80
N ARG A 215 12.67 -3.70 -12.63
CA ARG A 215 11.28 -4.11 -12.40
C ARG A 215 10.69 -3.53 -11.11
N ILE A 216 11.50 -3.42 -10.06
CA ILE A 216 11.06 -2.81 -8.81
C ILE A 216 10.87 -1.31 -9.01
N ALA A 217 11.83 -0.63 -9.65
CA ALA A 217 11.79 0.81 -9.87
C ALA A 217 10.63 1.25 -10.76
N ASP A 218 10.33 0.49 -11.82
CA ASP A 218 9.25 0.76 -12.79
C ASP A 218 7.83 0.82 -12.16
N TYR A 219 7.69 0.29 -10.97
CA TYR A 219 6.42 0.38 -10.23
C TYR A 219 6.14 1.78 -9.67
N TYR A 220 7.16 2.62 -9.50
CA TYR A 220 7.09 3.89 -8.79
C TYR A 220 7.03 5.08 -9.74
N ASP A 221 6.43 6.17 -9.30
CA ASP A 221 6.28 7.41 -10.08
C ASP A 221 7.51 8.32 -9.96
N TYR A 222 8.24 8.18 -8.87
CA TYR A 222 9.54 8.83 -8.65
C TYR A 222 10.40 7.98 -7.72
N LEU A 223 11.71 8.15 -7.80
CA LEU A 223 12.68 7.48 -6.94
C LEU A 223 13.32 8.49 -5.98
N GLU A 224 13.89 7.98 -4.90
CA GLU A 224 14.42 8.80 -3.82
C GLU A 224 15.85 8.39 -3.46
N VAL A 225 16.71 9.37 -3.25
CA VAL A 225 18.03 9.22 -2.68
C VAL A 225 18.20 10.16 -1.48
N GLN A 226 19.04 9.78 -0.54
CA GLN A 226 19.26 10.52 0.69
C GLN A 226 20.74 10.89 0.88
N PRO A 227 21.05 11.93 1.69
CA PRO A 227 22.41 12.23 2.12
C PRO A 227 23.09 10.99 2.71
N LEU A 228 24.39 10.84 2.45
CA LEU A 228 25.15 9.65 2.88
C LEU A 228 25.08 9.42 4.39
N GLY A 229 25.10 10.49 5.17
CA GLY A 229 25.01 10.45 6.63
C GLY A 229 23.71 9.83 7.16
N ASN A 230 22.62 9.87 6.39
CA ASN A 230 21.35 9.25 6.78
C ASN A 230 21.49 7.72 6.88
N ASN A 231 22.37 7.12 6.05
CA ASN A 231 22.58 5.68 5.92
C ASN A 231 23.94 5.20 6.46
N GLU A 232 24.75 6.08 7.05
CA GLU A 232 26.07 5.74 7.59
C GLU A 232 26.03 4.65 8.68
N PHE A 233 24.90 4.53 9.38
CA PHE A 233 24.67 3.45 10.35
C PHE A 233 24.83 2.06 9.73
N MET A 234 24.58 1.90 8.44
CA MET A 234 24.73 0.61 7.74
C MET A 234 26.20 0.18 7.68
N VAL A 235 27.13 1.12 7.51
CA VAL A 235 28.56 0.86 7.55
C VAL A 235 28.98 0.56 8.99
N ARG A 236 28.54 1.36 9.95
CA ARG A 236 28.82 1.18 11.37
C ARG A 236 28.36 -0.18 11.91
N ASN A 237 27.23 -0.68 11.41
CA ASN A 237 26.64 -1.96 11.79
C ASN A 237 27.13 -3.15 10.93
N GLY A 238 28.08 -2.94 10.01
CA GLY A 238 28.62 -3.99 9.15
C GLY A 238 27.61 -4.55 8.12
N GLN A 239 26.57 -3.81 7.81
CA GLN A 239 25.60 -4.18 6.77
C GLN A 239 26.12 -3.84 5.37
N VAL A 240 27.01 -2.88 5.28
CA VAL A 240 27.63 -2.38 4.06
C VAL A 240 29.10 -2.09 4.37
N ASP A 241 29.98 -2.35 3.39
CA ASP A 241 31.45 -2.31 3.60
C ASP A 241 32.02 -0.90 3.76
N SER A 242 31.40 0.12 3.13
CA SER A 242 31.95 1.48 3.10
C SER A 242 30.94 2.55 2.71
N ILE A 243 31.29 3.82 2.97
CA ILE A 243 30.55 5.00 2.47
C ILE A 243 30.51 5.01 0.92
N GLU A 244 31.57 4.53 0.26
CA GLU A 244 31.58 4.45 -1.21
C GLU A 244 30.51 3.46 -1.73
N ALA A 245 30.21 2.39 -1.01
CA ALA A 245 29.11 1.51 -1.35
C ALA A 245 27.76 2.26 -1.27
N ILE A 246 27.55 3.10 -0.25
CA ILE A 246 26.32 3.93 -0.14
C ILE A 246 26.24 4.93 -1.30
N LYS A 247 27.35 5.56 -1.72
CA LYS A 247 27.37 6.40 -2.94
C LYS A 247 26.96 5.61 -4.18
N ASN A 248 27.45 4.38 -4.31
CA ASN A 248 27.13 3.51 -5.44
C ASN A 248 25.64 3.11 -5.44
N PHE A 249 25.03 2.92 -4.27
CA PHE A 249 23.57 2.68 -4.20
C PHE A 249 22.80 3.89 -4.71
N ASN A 250 23.16 5.10 -4.30
CA ASN A 250 22.54 6.32 -4.82
C ASN A 250 22.75 6.47 -6.34
N ARG A 251 23.98 6.19 -6.86
CA ARG A 251 24.26 6.19 -8.31
C ARG A 251 23.40 5.17 -9.06
N THR A 252 23.24 3.98 -8.50
CA THR A 252 22.38 2.94 -9.08
C THR A 252 20.92 3.41 -9.16
N ILE A 253 20.37 4.02 -8.10
CA ILE A 253 19.01 4.57 -8.12
C ILE A 253 18.87 5.67 -9.17
N ILE A 254 19.86 6.56 -9.30
CA ILE A 254 19.87 7.61 -10.32
C ILE A 254 19.90 7.00 -11.72
N GLN A 255 20.75 6.00 -11.96
CA GLN A 255 20.83 5.29 -13.24
C GLN A 255 19.51 4.59 -13.60
N LEU A 256 18.86 3.93 -12.65
CA LEU A 256 17.54 3.33 -12.84
C LEU A 256 16.49 4.38 -13.25
N GLY A 257 16.50 5.54 -12.59
CA GLY A 257 15.61 6.64 -12.93
C GLY A 257 15.86 7.19 -14.34
N GLU A 258 17.11 7.29 -14.77
CA GLU A 258 17.47 7.73 -16.11
C GLU A 258 17.00 6.72 -17.19
N GLU A 259 17.24 5.43 -16.97
CA GLU A 259 16.86 4.37 -17.92
C GLU A 259 15.32 4.24 -18.06
N LEU A 260 14.58 4.39 -16.94
CA LEU A 260 13.13 4.29 -16.92
C LEU A 260 12.43 5.64 -17.18
N HIS A 261 13.18 6.74 -17.32
CA HIS A 261 12.64 8.10 -17.41
C HIS A 261 11.79 8.50 -16.22
N ILE A 262 12.11 7.99 -15.03
CA ILE A 262 11.45 8.28 -13.76
C ILE A 262 12.28 9.34 -13.02
N PRO A 263 11.67 10.45 -12.55
CA PRO A 263 12.41 11.48 -11.82
C PRO A 263 12.96 10.93 -10.49
N VAL A 264 14.23 11.26 -10.21
CA VAL A 264 14.88 10.97 -8.93
C VAL A 264 14.94 12.26 -8.12
N VAL A 265 14.60 12.20 -6.83
CA VAL A 265 14.64 13.34 -5.91
C VAL A 265 15.56 13.05 -4.73
N ALA A 266 16.24 14.09 -4.26
CA ALA A 266 17.02 14.04 -3.02
C ALA A 266 16.16 14.54 -1.86
N THR A 267 16.00 13.72 -0.81
CA THR A 267 15.23 14.04 0.40
C THR A 267 16.09 14.01 1.64
N GLY A 268 15.81 14.88 2.60
CA GLY A 268 16.62 15.04 3.81
C GLY A 268 16.26 14.10 4.96
N ASP A 269 15.05 13.51 4.94
CA ASP A 269 14.49 12.74 6.06
C ASP A 269 14.53 13.53 7.38
N VAL A 270 14.08 14.78 7.35
CA VAL A 270 14.22 15.75 8.44
C VAL A 270 13.41 15.31 9.67
N HIS A 271 14.09 15.21 10.82
CA HIS A 271 13.50 14.88 12.11
C HIS A 271 13.69 15.97 13.17
N PHE A 272 14.58 16.91 12.93
CA PHE A 272 14.83 18.05 13.81
C PHE A 272 15.34 19.24 13.01
N GLN A 273 15.29 20.45 13.57
CA GLN A 273 15.60 21.68 12.84
C GLN A 273 17.10 21.92 12.77
N GLU A 274 17.75 22.04 13.90
CA GLU A 274 19.18 22.37 13.98
C GLU A 274 20.02 21.12 14.33
N PRO A 275 21.30 21.04 13.93
CA PRO A 275 22.16 19.89 14.24
C PRO A 275 22.23 19.54 15.73
N GLU A 276 22.13 20.53 16.61
CA GLU A 276 22.17 20.38 18.07
C GLU A 276 20.92 19.70 18.62
N ASP A 277 19.79 19.82 17.93
CA ASP A 277 18.48 19.26 18.37
C ASP A 277 18.45 17.73 18.34
N ARG A 278 19.48 17.10 17.76
CA ARG A 278 19.69 15.64 17.81
C ARG A 278 19.55 15.05 19.20
N ILE A 279 19.85 15.83 20.25
CA ILE A 279 19.78 15.37 21.63
C ILE A 279 18.33 15.10 22.04
N TYR A 280 17.37 15.91 21.60
CA TYR A 280 15.95 15.72 21.92
C TYR A 280 15.43 14.42 21.30
N ARG A 281 15.84 14.13 20.05
CA ARG A 281 15.50 12.87 19.40
C ARG A 281 16.14 11.68 20.12
N ALA A 282 17.40 11.80 20.56
CA ALA A 282 18.09 10.76 21.31
C ALA A 282 17.33 10.43 22.62
N VAL A 283 16.89 11.44 23.37
CA VAL A 283 16.09 11.23 24.59
C VAL A 283 14.79 10.50 24.30
N LEU A 284 14.06 10.89 23.23
CA LEU A 284 12.82 10.23 22.85
C LEU A 284 13.06 8.77 22.40
N GLN A 285 14.11 8.52 21.68
CA GLN A 285 14.46 7.16 21.22
C GLN A 285 14.88 6.28 22.40
N ALA A 286 15.71 6.80 23.31
CA ALA A 286 16.10 6.09 24.53
C ALA A 286 14.87 5.73 25.38
N GLY A 287 13.93 6.66 25.54
CA GLY A 287 12.67 6.43 26.23
C GLY A 287 11.79 5.35 25.58
N ASN A 288 11.91 5.17 24.27
CA ASN A 288 11.23 4.11 23.51
C ASN A 288 12.05 2.79 23.42
N GLY A 289 13.20 2.70 24.11
CA GLY A 289 14.01 1.49 24.22
C GLY A 289 14.96 1.22 23.03
N PHE A 290 15.25 2.23 22.21
CA PHE A 290 16.25 2.11 21.14
C PHE A 290 17.67 2.05 21.75
N LYS A 291 18.42 1.02 21.42
CA LYS A 291 19.77 0.76 21.98
C LYS A 291 20.85 1.68 21.43
N ASP A 292 20.62 2.25 20.26
CA ASP A 292 21.53 3.11 19.50
C ASP A 292 21.12 4.60 19.54
N ALA A 293 20.30 4.97 20.49
CA ALA A 293 19.75 6.32 20.63
C ALA A 293 20.82 7.42 20.63
N ASP A 294 22.02 7.15 21.17
CA ASP A 294 23.14 8.10 21.22
C ASP A 294 23.82 8.31 19.84
N ASN A 295 23.61 7.39 18.91
CA ASN A 295 24.22 7.43 17.56
C ASN A 295 23.24 8.03 16.54
N GLN A 296 22.86 9.30 16.73
CA GLN A 296 21.91 9.97 15.85
C GLN A 296 22.46 10.19 14.44
N ALA A 297 21.66 9.82 13.43
CA ALA A 297 21.92 10.25 12.06
C ALA A 297 21.69 11.77 11.93
N PRO A 298 22.37 12.47 11.01
CA PRO A 298 22.29 13.92 10.85
C PRO A 298 21.02 14.33 10.10
N LEU A 299 19.85 14.10 10.71
CA LEU A 299 18.53 14.30 10.11
C LEU A 299 17.98 15.73 10.40
N PHE A 300 18.85 16.72 10.35
CA PHE A 300 18.46 18.12 10.52
C PHE A 300 17.99 18.75 9.21
N TYR A 301 17.26 19.85 9.32
CA TYR A 301 16.82 20.62 8.17
C TYR A 301 18.02 21.21 7.41
N ARG A 302 18.05 20.97 6.10
CA ARG A 302 19.10 21.48 5.19
C ARG A 302 18.52 22.45 4.19
N THR A 303 19.22 23.55 3.98
CA THR A 303 18.93 24.47 2.88
C THR A 303 19.34 23.87 1.53
N THR A 304 18.94 24.52 0.43
CA THR A 304 19.37 24.05 -0.90
C THR A 304 20.87 23.96 -1.07
N PRO A 305 21.69 24.96 -0.64
CA PRO A 305 23.15 24.82 -0.67
C PRO A 305 23.65 23.63 0.13
N ASP A 306 23.12 23.41 1.34
CA ASP A 306 23.51 22.29 2.19
C ASP A 306 23.19 20.95 1.52
N MET A 307 22.02 20.82 0.88
CA MET A 307 21.65 19.62 0.13
C MET A 307 22.56 19.39 -1.06
N LEU A 308 22.91 20.40 -1.83
CA LEU A 308 23.85 20.30 -2.96
C LEU A 308 25.24 19.83 -2.50
N GLU A 309 25.70 20.29 -1.33
CA GLU A 309 26.95 19.84 -0.73
C GLU A 309 26.95 18.33 -0.41
N GLN A 310 25.81 17.81 0.11
CA GLN A 310 25.67 16.38 0.42
C GLN A 310 25.81 15.48 -0.82
N PHE A 311 25.53 16.01 -2.01
CA PHE A 311 25.62 15.30 -3.28
C PHE A 311 26.78 15.77 -4.16
N SER A 312 27.78 16.46 -3.59
CA SER A 312 28.98 16.95 -4.30
C SER A 312 29.83 15.84 -4.96
N TYR A 313 29.62 14.58 -4.62
CA TYR A 313 30.24 13.43 -5.27
C TYR A 313 29.61 13.05 -6.62
N LEU A 314 28.54 13.73 -7.02
CA LEU A 314 27.90 13.63 -8.33
C LEU A 314 28.31 14.82 -9.22
N PRO A 315 28.15 14.72 -10.55
CA PRO A 315 28.25 15.89 -11.42
C PRO A 315 27.29 17.02 -10.96
N GLN A 316 27.74 18.26 -11.01
CA GLN A 316 27.00 19.42 -10.49
C GLN A 316 25.58 19.52 -11.08
N GLU A 317 25.44 19.30 -12.38
CA GLU A 317 24.13 19.32 -13.08
C GLU A 317 23.20 18.23 -12.52
N LYS A 318 23.72 17.04 -12.26
CA LYS A 318 22.93 15.93 -11.69
C LYS A 318 22.54 16.20 -10.24
N ALA A 319 23.46 16.73 -9.43
CA ALA A 319 23.13 17.14 -8.06
C ALA A 319 22.02 18.21 -8.06
N PHE A 320 22.09 19.20 -8.95
CA PHE A 320 21.07 20.23 -9.08
C PHE A 320 19.73 19.65 -9.57
N GLU A 321 19.77 18.72 -10.51
CA GLU A 321 18.57 18.03 -11.01
C GLU A 321 17.81 17.34 -9.88
N ILE A 322 18.50 16.52 -9.08
CA ILE A 322 17.83 15.73 -8.02
C ILE A 322 17.47 16.55 -6.78
N CYS A 323 18.22 17.59 -6.45
CA CYS A 323 17.98 18.42 -5.27
C CYS A 323 16.99 19.57 -5.53
N VAL A 324 16.89 20.06 -6.76
CA VAL A 324 16.13 21.27 -7.08
C VAL A 324 15.12 21.04 -8.18
N THR A 325 15.56 20.60 -9.36
CA THR A 325 14.69 20.55 -10.54
C THR A 325 13.56 19.53 -10.38
N ASN A 326 13.90 18.29 -10.02
CA ASN A 326 12.91 17.22 -9.91
C ASN A 326 11.94 17.39 -8.73
N PRO A 327 12.37 17.80 -7.52
CA PRO A 327 11.43 18.11 -6.43
C PRO A 327 10.42 19.19 -6.82
N ASN A 328 10.87 20.26 -7.51
CA ASN A 328 9.97 21.33 -7.99
C ASN A 328 9.00 20.82 -9.08
N LYS A 329 9.47 19.96 -9.99
CA LYS A 329 8.59 19.35 -10.99
C LYS A 329 7.49 18.51 -10.33
N ILE A 330 7.83 17.68 -9.34
CA ILE A 330 6.85 16.86 -8.61
C ILE A 330 5.89 17.77 -7.84
N ALA A 331 6.40 18.75 -7.10
CA ALA A 331 5.57 19.70 -6.37
C ALA A 331 4.57 20.45 -7.27
N ALA A 332 4.98 20.81 -8.49
CA ALA A 332 4.12 21.48 -9.47
C ALA A 332 2.95 20.62 -9.97
N THR A 333 3.00 19.29 -9.82
CA THR A 333 1.89 18.40 -10.18
C THR A 333 0.81 18.29 -9.10
N ILE A 334 1.05 18.87 -7.93
CA ILE A 334 0.16 18.77 -6.77
C ILE A 334 -0.76 19.99 -6.75
N ASP A 335 -2.07 19.77 -6.59
CA ASP A 335 -3.05 20.83 -6.42
C ASP A 335 -2.82 21.59 -5.10
N ASN A 336 -2.50 22.87 -5.20
CA ASN A 336 -2.22 23.75 -4.07
C ASN A 336 -3.44 24.01 -3.16
N ASN A 337 -4.65 23.66 -3.61
CA ASN A 337 -5.89 23.84 -2.85
C ASN A 337 -6.26 22.59 -2.02
N LEU A 338 -5.47 21.51 -2.12
CA LEU A 338 -5.72 20.30 -1.34
C LEU A 338 -5.63 20.58 0.16
N ARG A 339 -6.60 20.04 0.88
CA ARG A 339 -6.62 20.04 2.34
C ARG A 339 -6.96 18.64 2.84
N ALA A 340 -6.15 18.12 3.73
CA ALA A 340 -6.40 16.83 4.38
C ALA A 340 -7.73 16.85 5.13
N ILE A 341 -8.06 17.97 5.77
CA ILE A 341 -9.35 18.19 6.45
C ILE A 341 -10.03 19.38 5.78
N PRO A 342 -11.20 19.18 5.16
CA PRO A 342 -11.97 20.27 4.58
C PRO A 342 -12.31 21.35 5.61
N LYS A 343 -12.38 22.60 5.17
CA LYS A 343 -12.86 23.69 6.03
C LYS A 343 -14.37 23.57 6.22
N GLY A 344 -14.83 23.80 7.43
CA GLY A 344 -16.25 23.85 7.76
C GLY A 344 -16.66 22.80 8.79
N THR A 345 -17.93 22.81 9.13
CA THR A 345 -18.57 21.86 10.04
C THR A 345 -19.47 20.95 9.20
N TYR A 346 -19.30 19.65 9.32
CA TYR A 346 -20.04 18.67 8.53
C TYR A 346 -20.83 17.75 9.48
N PRO A 347 -21.92 18.24 10.11
CA PRO A 347 -22.74 17.38 10.93
C PRO A 347 -23.39 16.31 10.07
N PRO A 348 -23.54 15.08 10.54
CA PRO A 348 -24.26 14.06 9.83
C PRO A 348 -25.74 14.48 9.67
N SER A 349 -26.40 14.00 8.60
CA SER A 349 -27.83 14.18 8.42
C SER A 349 -28.56 12.96 8.98
N ILE A 350 -29.54 13.20 9.84
CA ILE A 350 -30.46 12.19 10.35
C ILE A 350 -31.87 12.64 9.98
N GLU A 351 -32.55 11.84 9.17
CA GLU A 351 -33.92 12.11 8.78
C GLU A 351 -34.85 12.15 10.00
N GLY A 352 -35.70 13.17 10.09
CA GLY A 352 -36.60 13.36 11.23
C GLY A 352 -35.94 13.70 12.56
N ALA A 353 -34.67 14.14 12.57
CA ALA A 353 -33.95 14.46 13.81
C ALA A 353 -34.66 15.53 14.66
N GLU A 354 -35.25 16.55 14.04
CA GLU A 354 -35.99 17.59 14.73
C GLU A 354 -37.22 17.04 15.44
N ASP A 355 -38.02 16.22 14.73
CA ASP A 355 -39.20 15.61 15.30
C ASP A 355 -38.88 14.61 16.41
N GLN A 356 -37.77 13.84 16.24
CA GLN A 356 -37.28 12.93 17.27
C GLN A 356 -36.87 13.70 18.53
N LEU A 357 -36.13 14.79 18.37
CA LEU A 357 -35.68 15.61 19.50
C LEU A 357 -36.89 16.22 20.21
N ARG A 358 -37.78 16.88 19.47
CA ARG A 358 -38.97 17.51 20.05
C ARG A 358 -39.84 16.49 20.78
N SER A 359 -40.30 15.44 20.09
CA SER A 359 -41.19 14.43 20.67
C SER A 359 -40.55 13.73 21.88
N GLY A 360 -39.28 13.30 21.77
CA GLY A 360 -38.59 12.63 22.85
C GLY A 360 -38.42 13.51 24.07
N THR A 361 -38.04 14.80 23.89
CA THR A 361 -37.87 15.74 24.98
C THR A 361 -39.20 16.01 25.72
N TRP A 362 -40.30 16.23 24.98
CA TRP A 362 -41.61 16.39 25.58
C TRP A 362 -42.09 15.15 26.32
N GLN A 363 -41.82 13.96 25.78
CA GLN A 363 -42.17 12.69 26.45
C GLN A 363 -41.44 12.51 27.74
N HIS A 364 -40.14 12.74 27.78
CA HIS A 364 -39.31 12.65 28.98
C HIS A 364 -39.75 13.68 30.03
N ALA A 365 -39.97 14.92 29.64
CA ALA A 365 -40.42 15.96 30.54
C ALA A 365 -41.78 15.61 31.18
N ARG A 366 -42.72 15.06 30.44
CA ARG A 366 -44.04 14.61 31.02
C ARG A 366 -43.86 13.45 31.97
N ARG A 367 -42.96 12.53 31.69
CA ARG A 367 -42.64 11.39 32.56
C ARG A 367 -42.08 11.87 33.90
N ASP A 368 -41.16 12.84 33.86
CA ASP A 368 -40.37 13.24 35.00
C ASP A 368 -41.08 14.33 35.85
N TYR A 369 -41.87 15.18 35.21
CA TYR A 369 -42.55 16.33 35.89
C TYR A 369 -44.08 16.29 35.84
N GLY A 370 -44.66 15.20 35.32
CA GLY A 370 -46.09 15.02 35.27
C GLY A 370 -46.80 15.55 34.01
N ASN A 371 -48.05 15.17 33.83
CA ASN A 371 -48.89 15.57 32.71
C ASN A 371 -50.28 16.06 33.25
N PRO A 372 -50.64 17.36 33.11
CA PRO A 372 -49.97 18.38 32.31
C PRO A 372 -48.65 18.89 32.97
N LEU A 373 -47.70 19.28 32.14
CA LEU A 373 -46.47 19.93 32.58
C LEU A 373 -46.79 21.33 33.18
N PRO A 374 -46.03 21.77 34.22
CA PRO A 374 -46.10 23.15 34.71
C PRO A 374 -45.75 24.17 33.58
N ASP A 375 -46.50 25.30 33.57
CA ASP A 375 -46.36 26.35 32.52
C ASP A 375 -44.94 26.85 32.34
N VAL A 376 -44.21 26.97 33.46
CA VAL A 376 -42.80 27.41 33.43
C VAL A 376 -41.94 26.46 32.61
N LEU A 377 -42.12 25.16 32.81
CA LEU A 377 -41.38 24.13 32.09
C LEU A 377 -41.78 24.07 30.60
N GLN A 378 -43.09 24.20 30.32
CA GLN A 378 -43.58 24.24 28.96
C GLN A 378 -42.92 25.39 28.17
N LYS A 379 -42.95 26.59 28.73
CA LYS A 379 -42.33 27.79 28.13
C LYS A 379 -40.85 27.63 27.92
N ARG A 380 -40.15 27.06 28.89
CA ARG A 380 -38.68 26.84 28.80
C ARG A 380 -38.32 25.82 27.77
N LEU A 381 -38.96 24.65 27.73
CA LEU A 381 -38.74 23.60 26.74
C LEU A 381 -38.98 24.10 25.32
N LYS A 382 -40.12 24.81 25.12
CA LYS A 382 -40.41 25.39 23.81
C LYS A 382 -39.30 26.33 23.35
N LYS A 383 -38.89 27.25 24.21
CA LYS A 383 -37.82 28.23 23.90
C LYS A 383 -36.50 27.53 23.51
N GLU A 384 -36.10 26.51 24.26
CA GLU A 384 -34.84 25.80 24.00
C GLU A 384 -34.92 24.97 22.72
N LEU A 385 -35.98 24.20 22.55
CA LEU A 385 -36.17 23.39 21.34
C LEU A 385 -36.27 24.26 20.09
N ASP A 386 -36.96 25.40 20.16
CA ASP A 386 -37.03 26.31 19.00
C ASP A 386 -35.67 26.91 18.68
N SER A 387 -34.83 27.20 19.68
CA SER A 387 -33.47 27.68 19.47
C SER A 387 -32.57 26.58 18.87
N ILE A 388 -32.57 25.39 19.45
CA ILE A 388 -31.74 24.26 18.99
C ILE A 388 -32.09 23.86 17.56
N CYS A 389 -33.38 23.70 17.28
CA CYS A 389 -33.86 23.30 15.94
C CYS A 389 -33.68 24.43 14.93
N GLY A 390 -33.98 25.69 15.31
CA GLY A 390 -33.83 26.85 14.43
C GLY A 390 -32.37 27.11 14.00
N HIS A 391 -31.38 26.69 14.79
CA HIS A 391 -29.97 26.73 14.43
C HIS A 391 -29.45 25.45 13.78
N GLY A 392 -30.29 24.45 13.52
CA GLY A 392 -29.91 23.19 12.87
C GLY A 392 -29.11 22.21 13.74
N TYR A 393 -29.15 22.35 15.07
CA TYR A 393 -28.40 21.50 16.00
C TYR A 393 -29.14 20.27 16.48
N ALA A 394 -30.38 20.05 16.04
CA ALA A 394 -31.19 18.89 16.48
C ALA A 394 -30.47 17.55 16.31
N VAL A 395 -29.74 17.38 15.19
CA VAL A 395 -28.98 16.15 14.91
C VAL A 395 -27.92 15.84 15.96
N LEU A 396 -27.24 16.85 16.50
CA LEU A 396 -26.21 16.66 17.52
C LEU A 396 -26.79 16.13 18.83
N TYR A 397 -27.95 16.66 19.22
CA TYR A 397 -28.68 16.19 20.40
C TYR A 397 -29.21 14.77 20.24
N VAL A 398 -29.76 14.43 19.06
CA VAL A 398 -30.20 13.08 18.76
C VAL A 398 -29.04 12.08 18.78
N ILE A 399 -27.88 12.45 18.25
CA ILE A 399 -26.66 11.62 18.33
C ILE A 399 -26.24 11.43 19.79
N ALA A 400 -26.20 12.48 20.59
CA ALA A 400 -25.85 12.39 21.99
C ALA A 400 -26.79 11.44 22.75
N VAL A 401 -28.10 11.57 22.54
CA VAL A 401 -29.10 10.65 23.14
C VAL A 401 -28.85 9.20 22.74
N LYS A 402 -28.60 8.94 21.45
CA LYS A 402 -28.32 7.59 20.94
C LYS A 402 -27.02 7.02 21.52
N LEU A 403 -25.97 7.81 21.61
CA LEU A 403 -24.69 7.38 22.20
C LEU A 403 -24.82 7.01 23.66
N VAL A 404 -25.51 7.86 24.46
CA VAL A 404 -25.76 7.59 25.87
C VAL A 404 -26.62 6.33 26.03
N ALA A 405 -27.68 6.19 25.24
CA ALA A 405 -28.55 5.01 25.27
C ALA A 405 -27.78 3.73 24.92
N PHE A 406 -26.91 3.78 23.90
CA PHE A 406 -26.07 2.65 23.51
C PHE A 406 -25.06 2.27 24.61
N SER A 407 -24.41 3.26 25.22
CA SER A 407 -23.48 3.05 26.34
C SER A 407 -24.19 2.38 27.52
N ASN A 408 -25.34 2.91 27.91
CA ASN A 408 -26.13 2.36 29.02
C ASN A 408 -26.63 0.93 28.75
N ALA A 409 -27.06 0.65 27.51
CA ALA A 409 -27.47 -0.69 27.08
C ALA A 409 -26.30 -1.69 27.15
N GLY A 410 -25.07 -1.23 26.94
CA GLY A 410 -23.84 -2.00 27.10
C GLY A 410 -23.38 -2.18 28.55
N GLY A 411 -24.13 -1.66 29.56
CA GLY A 411 -23.79 -1.74 30.97
C GLY A 411 -22.76 -0.71 31.43
N TYR A 412 -22.44 0.29 30.60
CA TYR A 412 -21.53 1.37 30.95
C TYR A 412 -22.30 2.57 31.49
N GLN A 413 -21.80 3.14 32.56
CA GLN A 413 -22.37 4.36 33.13
C GLN A 413 -21.76 5.58 32.42
N VAL A 414 -22.62 6.49 31.99
CA VAL A 414 -22.20 7.78 31.40
C VAL A 414 -22.18 8.81 32.50
N GLY A 415 -21.00 9.43 32.75
CA GLY A 415 -20.79 10.47 33.75
C GLY A 415 -21.04 11.88 33.21
#